data_f5e641cc0eec843ddb1b22589e5cf586
#
_entry.id   f5e641cc0eec843ddb1b22589e5cf586
#
_cell.length_a   1.000
_cell.length_b   1.000
_cell.length_c   1.000
_cell.angle_alpha   90.00
_cell.angle_beta   90.00
_cell.angle_gamma   90.00
#
_symmetry.space_group_name_H-M   'P 1'
#
loop_
_entity.id
_entity.type
_entity.pdbx_description
1 polymer ?
#
loop_
_entity_poly.entity_id
_entity_poly.type
_entity_poly.pdbx_seq_one_letter_code
_entity_poly.pdbx_strand_id
1 'polypeptide(L)'
;MWKDSLRVEGYGTLDELNAVVGVVRVMNAEMVGGHAQAEQLEVDLRWIQNKLFDLGGILATAPGQEFKNMPQVTEKDVTKLEKVIDRCQKDLAPLKEFILPGGGKVSGFLHQARTVCRRAERQCVRLSREEPVDPVNIKFVNRLSDVLFVLARWAAKTQGEPEFLWERDMKKAAG
;
A
#
# COMPACT_ATOMS: atom_id res chain seq x y z
N MET A 1 19.06 4.58 -20.23
CA MET A 1 18.13 5.34 -19.37
C MET A 1 18.95 6.06 -18.30
N TRP A 2 18.70 7.36 -18.09
CA TRP A 2 19.38 8.15 -17.05
C TRP A 2 18.82 7.81 -15.67
N LYS A 3 19.66 7.88 -14.62
CA LYS A 3 19.22 7.52 -13.24
C LYS A 3 18.22 8.49 -12.63
N ASP A 4 18.11 9.69 -13.16
CA ASP A 4 17.16 10.75 -12.77
C ASP A 4 15.93 10.83 -13.67
N SER A 5 15.71 9.84 -14.55
CA SER A 5 14.52 9.79 -15.39
C SER A 5 13.28 9.48 -14.56
N LEU A 6 12.11 9.99 -15.00
CA LEU A 6 10.82 9.74 -14.34
C LEU A 6 10.50 8.26 -14.22
N ARG A 7 10.97 7.44 -15.16
CA ARG A 7 10.77 6.00 -15.16
C ARG A 7 11.56 5.34 -14.02
N VAL A 8 12.84 5.73 -13.85
CA VAL A 8 13.69 5.25 -12.76
C VAL A 8 13.12 5.68 -11.41
N GLU A 9 12.67 6.93 -11.28
CA GLU A 9 12.02 7.44 -10.08
C GLU A 9 10.72 6.69 -9.77
N GLY A 10 9.93 6.37 -10.80
CA GLY A 10 8.68 5.61 -10.68
C GLY A 10 8.90 4.21 -10.11
N TYR A 11 9.72 3.38 -10.77
CA TYR A 11 9.95 2.02 -10.27
C TYR A 11 10.80 2.00 -8.99
N GLY A 12 11.71 2.97 -8.79
CA GLY A 12 12.46 3.11 -7.55
C GLY A 12 11.56 3.41 -6.35
N THR A 13 10.53 4.24 -6.54
CA THR A 13 9.54 4.50 -5.48
C THR A 13 8.67 3.27 -5.20
N LEU A 14 8.36 2.46 -6.22
CA LEU A 14 7.66 1.18 -6.02
C LEU A 14 8.53 0.16 -5.25
N ASP A 15 9.83 0.15 -5.52
CA ASP A 15 10.79 -0.70 -4.79
C ASP A 15 10.88 -0.29 -3.31
N GLU A 16 10.96 1.03 -3.04
CA GLU A 16 10.87 1.56 -1.66
C GLU A 16 9.57 1.12 -0.97
N LEU A 17 8.42 1.25 -1.65
CA LEU A 17 7.14 0.79 -1.12
C LEU A 17 7.19 -0.72 -0.81
N ASN A 18 7.74 -1.51 -1.71
CA ASN A 18 7.87 -2.96 -1.55
C ASN A 18 8.74 -3.32 -0.34
N ALA A 19 9.84 -2.58 -0.13
CA ALA A 19 10.70 -2.74 1.04
C ALA A 19 9.94 -2.41 2.35
N VAL A 20 9.15 -1.34 2.39
CA VAL A 20 8.32 -1.00 3.57
C VAL A 20 7.28 -2.07 3.83
N VAL A 21 6.61 -2.61 2.79
CA VAL A 21 5.68 -3.75 2.96
C VAL A 21 6.43 -4.99 3.50
N GLY A 22 7.68 -5.20 3.10
CA GLY A 22 8.56 -6.24 3.66
C GLY A 22 8.76 -6.07 5.17
N VAL A 23 9.02 -4.84 5.64
CA VAL A 23 9.12 -4.53 7.09
C VAL A 23 7.80 -4.86 7.80
N VAL A 24 6.65 -4.49 7.21
CA VAL A 24 5.33 -4.84 7.79
C VAL A 24 5.18 -6.34 7.94
N ARG A 25 5.58 -7.14 6.95
CA ARG A 25 5.51 -8.60 7.01
C ARG A 25 6.37 -9.18 8.13
N VAL A 26 7.61 -8.68 8.29
CA VAL A 26 8.50 -9.09 9.39
C VAL A 26 7.87 -8.79 10.74
N MET A 27 7.30 -7.59 10.92
CA MET A 27 6.61 -7.21 12.17
C MET A 27 5.34 -8.05 12.41
N ASN A 28 4.60 -8.36 11.33
CA ASN A 28 3.41 -9.20 11.43
C ASN A 28 3.75 -10.65 11.79
N ALA A 29 4.90 -11.17 11.34
CA ALA A 29 5.36 -12.52 11.66
C ALA A 29 5.58 -12.72 13.16
N GLU A 30 5.92 -11.68 13.91
CA GLU A 30 6.01 -11.73 15.38
C GLU A 30 4.64 -11.98 16.03
N MET A 31 3.53 -11.69 15.32
CA MET A 31 2.15 -11.88 15.77
C MET A 31 1.55 -13.21 15.26
N VAL A 32 2.17 -13.86 14.26
CA VAL A 32 1.74 -15.16 13.71
C VAL A 32 2.06 -16.25 14.74
N GLY A 33 1.09 -17.02 15.09
CA GLY A 33 1.20 -18.10 16.09
C GLY A 33 0.03 -18.17 17.07
N GLY A 34 -0.97 -17.31 16.87
CA GLY A 34 -2.18 -17.29 17.69
C GLY A 34 -3.36 -16.54 17.08
N HIS A 35 -3.17 -15.88 15.93
CA HIS A 35 -4.20 -15.01 15.37
C HIS A 35 -4.41 -15.27 13.88
N ALA A 36 -5.56 -15.82 13.52
CA ALA A 36 -5.98 -16.02 12.11
C ALA A 36 -5.92 -14.73 11.29
N GLN A 37 -6.11 -13.58 11.93
CA GLN A 37 -6.02 -12.27 11.29
C GLN A 37 -4.59 -11.91 10.86
N ALA A 38 -3.59 -12.26 11.65
CA ALA A 38 -2.18 -12.05 11.29
C ALA A 38 -1.78 -12.94 10.10
N GLU A 39 -2.28 -14.17 10.05
CA GLU A 39 -2.07 -15.06 8.90
C GLU A 39 -2.75 -14.52 7.63
N GLN A 40 -3.98 -14.02 7.76
CA GLN A 40 -4.67 -13.40 6.62
C GLN A 40 -3.96 -12.15 6.11
N LEU A 41 -3.44 -11.32 7.03
CA LEU A 41 -2.65 -10.14 6.66
C LEU A 41 -1.38 -10.54 5.92
N GLU A 42 -0.69 -11.60 6.36
CA GLU A 42 0.50 -12.13 5.68
C GLU A 42 0.19 -12.57 4.24
N VAL A 43 -0.95 -13.25 4.03
CA VAL A 43 -1.40 -13.65 2.68
C VAL A 43 -1.60 -12.43 1.77
N ASP A 44 -2.27 -11.40 2.28
CA ASP A 44 -2.53 -10.17 1.52
C ASP A 44 -1.22 -9.43 1.21
N LEU A 45 -0.36 -9.22 2.20
CA LEU A 45 0.90 -8.50 2.04
C LEU A 45 1.87 -9.22 1.10
N ARG A 46 1.95 -10.54 1.19
CA ARG A 46 2.74 -11.35 0.28
C ARG A 46 2.28 -11.18 -1.17
N TRP A 47 0.97 -11.20 -1.41
CA TRP A 47 0.43 -10.96 -2.74
C TRP A 47 0.71 -9.53 -3.22
N ILE A 48 0.55 -8.52 -2.36
CA ILE A 48 0.84 -7.12 -2.67
C ILE A 48 2.32 -6.95 -3.07
N GLN A 49 3.26 -7.54 -2.33
CA GLN A 49 4.68 -7.46 -2.66
C GLN A 49 5.00 -8.04 -4.04
N ASN A 50 4.43 -9.19 -4.38
CA ASN A 50 4.61 -9.79 -5.70
C ASN A 50 4.06 -8.87 -6.80
N LYS A 51 2.88 -8.26 -6.60
CA LYS A 51 2.30 -7.32 -7.56
C LYS A 51 3.10 -6.01 -7.67
N LEU A 52 3.67 -5.53 -6.59
CA LEU A 52 4.57 -4.36 -6.61
C LEU A 52 5.85 -4.67 -7.41
N PHE A 53 6.39 -5.88 -7.29
CA PHE A 53 7.54 -6.31 -8.06
C PHE A 53 7.20 -6.44 -9.55
N ASP A 54 6.06 -7.04 -9.87
CA ASP A 54 5.53 -7.09 -11.25
C ASP A 54 5.42 -5.69 -11.85
N LEU A 55 4.79 -4.76 -11.12
CA LEU A 55 4.58 -3.38 -11.56
C LEU A 55 5.91 -2.62 -11.72
N GLY A 56 6.87 -2.85 -10.82
CA GLY A 56 8.22 -2.31 -10.94
C GLY A 56 8.89 -2.76 -12.24
N GLY A 57 8.77 -4.05 -12.59
CA GLY A 57 9.25 -4.61 -13.86
C GLY A 57 8.56 -4.00 -15.08
N ILE A 58 7.24 -3.79 -15.02
CA ILE A 58 6.46 -3.12 -16.08
C ILE A 58 6.99 -1.69 -16.30
N LEU A 59 7.16 -0.91 -15.24
CA LEU A 59 7.66 0.46 -15.35
C LEU A 59 9.14 0.53 -15.74
N ALA A 60 9.96 -0.47 -15.39
CA ALA A 60 11.36 -0.53 -15.78
C ALA A 60 11.54 -0.85 -17.28
N THR A 61 10.57 -1.50 -17.91
CA THR A 61 10.59 -1.84 -19.33
C THR A 61 10.21 -0.64 -20.17
N ALA A 62 11.11 -0.18 -21.04
CA ALA A 62 10.82 0.93 -21.93
C ALA A 62 9.77 0.53 -23.00
N PRO A 63 8.95 1.48 -23.47
CA PRO A 63 7.99 1.22 -24.55
C PRO A 63 8.67 0.57 -25.78
N GLY A 64 8.06 -0.49 -26.30
CA GLY A 64 8.59 -1.26 -27.43
C GLY A 64 9.67 -2.28 -27.06
N GLN A 65 9.98 -2.46 -25.79
CA GLN A 65 10.91 -3.48 -25.30
C GLN A 65 10.22 -4.58 -24.46
N GLU A 66 8.92 -4.72 -24.63
CA GLU A 66 8.14 -5.74 -23.96
C GLU A 66 8.59 -7.14 -24.41
N PHE A 67 8.67 -8.07 -23.48
CA PHE A 67 9.09 -9.45 -23.73
C PHE A 67 7.93 -10.44 -23.53
N LYS A 68 8.09 -11.62 -24.12
CA LYS A 68 7.08 -12.68 -24.02
C LYS A 68 6.86 -13.08 -22.55
N ASN A 69 5.59 -13.17 -22.14
CA ASN A 69 5.18 -13.47 -20.76
C ASN A 69 5.57 -12.41 -19.72
N MET A 70 5.73 -11.16 -20.15
CA MET A 70 5.93 -10.05 -19.22
C MET A 70 4.78 -10.01 -18.19
N PRO A 71 5.07 -9.85 -16.90
CA PRO A 71 4.03 -9.68 -15.89
C PRO A 71 3.10 -8.53 -16.25
N GLN A 72 1.85 -8.65 -15.83
CA GLN A 72 0.83 -7.61 -16.05
C GLN A 72 0.04 -7.34 -14.77
N VAL A 73 -0.36 -6.10 -14.62
CA VAL A 73 -1.41 -5.70 -13.69
C VAL A 73 -2.72 -5.58 -14.47
N THR A 74 -3.79 -6.11 -13.92
CA THR A 74 -5.08 -6.20 -14.60
C THR A 74 -6.21 -5.66 -13.72
N GLU A 75 -7.39 -5.43 -14.31
CA GLU A 75 -8.60 -5.08 -13.55
C GLU A 75 -8.99 -6.14 -12.50
N LYS A 76 -8.62 -7.40 -12.71
CA LYS A 76 -8.82 -8.46 -11.70
C LYS A 76 -7.98 -8.21 -10.44
N ASP A 77 -6.77 -7.66 -10.61
CA ASP A 77 -5.90 -7.31 -9.49
C ASP A 77 -6.48 -6.12 -8.71
N VAL A 78 -7.04 -5.12 -9.41
CA VAL A 78 -7.76 -4.00 -8.77
C VAL A 78 -8.98 -4.51 -8.00
N THR A 79 -9.79 -5.38 -8.61
CA THR A 79 -10.94 -6.01 -7.95
C THR A 79 -10.53 -6.82 -6.71
N LYS A 80 -9.36 -7.48 -6.75
CA LYS A 80 -8.85 -8.18 -5.57
C LYS A 80 -8.51 -7.23 -4.43
N LEU A 81 -7.91 -6.07 -4.72
CA LEU A 81 -7.68 -5.01 -3.72
C LEU A 81 -9.01 -4.54 -3.09
N GLU A 82 -10.04 -4.32 -3.90
CA GLU A 82 -11.38 -3.92 -3.42
C GLU A 82 -11.98 -4.96 -2.48
N LYS A 83 -11.84 -6.26 -2.80
CA LYS A 83 -12.26 -7.34 -1.91
C LYS A 83 -11.53 -7.38 -0.56
N VAL A 84 -10.25 -6.99 -0.53
CA VAL A 84 -9.51 -6.83 0.74
C VAL A 84 -10.13 -5.70 1.57
N ILE A 85 -10.42 -4.56 0.95
CA ILE A 85 -11.11 -3.44 1.62
C ILE A 85 -12.44 -3.90 2.20
N ASP A 86 -13.31 -4.49 1.37
CA ASP A 86 -14.65 -4.92 1.76
C ASP A 86 -14.62 -5.91 2.94
N ARG A 87 -13.65 -6.85 2.90
CA ARG A 87 -13.48 -7.81 4.00
C ARG A 87 -13.10 -7.11 5.30
N CYS A 88 -12.10 -6.26 5.29
CA CYS A 88 -11.59 -5.60 6.49
C CYS A 88 -12.60 -4.59 7.06
N GLN A 89 -13.34 -3.91 6.19
CA GLN A 89 -14.34 -2.93 6.62
C GLN A 89 -15.51 -3.54 7.41
N LYS A 90 -15.81 -4.82 7.24
CA LYS A 90 -16.83 -5.51 8.04
C LYS A 90 -16.51 -5.49 9.54
N ASP A 91 -15.23 -5.47 9.87
CA ASP A 91 -14.76 -5.47 11.25
C ASP A 91 -14.53 -4.04 11.79
N LEU A 92 -14.51 -3.02 10.93
CA LEU A 92 -14.15 -1.66 11.30
C LEU A 92 -15.37 -0.78 11.55
N ALA A 93 -15.33 0.01 12.62
CA ALA A 93 -16.32 1.05 12.83
C ALA A 93 -16.15 2.18 11.79
N PRO A 94 -17.24 2.85 11.36
CA PRO A 94 -17.17 4.03 10.52
C PRO A 94 -16.29 5.11 11.16
N LEU A 95 -15.47 5.77 10.33
CA LEU A 95 -14.67 6.92 10.77
C LEU A 95 -15.57 8.14 10.99
N LYS A 96 -15.40 8.76 12.16
CA LYS A 96 -16.04 10.05 12.49
C LYS A 96 -15.03 11.20 12.46
N GLU A 97 -13.75 10.89 12.67
CA GLU A 97 -12.65 11.85 12.72
C GLU A 97 -11.45 11.32 11.91
N PHE A 98 -10.51 12.20 11.58
CA PHE A 98 -9.25 11.81 10.95
C PHE A 98 -8.39 11.01 11.92
N ILE A 99 -7.69 9.99 11.39
CA ILE A 99 -6.76 9.17 12.15
C ILE A 99 -5.35 9.70 11.94
N LEU A 100 -4.62 9.83 13.04
CA LEU A 100 -3.18 10.06 13.02
C LEU A 100 -2.46 8.73 12.76
N PRO A 101 -1.39 8.72 11.91
CA PRO A 101 -0.58 7.53 11.69
C PRO A 101 0.00 6.99 13.00
N GLY A 102 -0.22 5.69 13.27
CA GLY A 102 0.22 5.04 14.51
C GLY A 102 -0.60 3.78 14.77
N GLY A 103 -0.71 3.38 16.04
CA GLY A 103 -1.51 2.22 16.42
C GLY A 103 -0.76 0.90 16.31
N GLY A 104 0.40 0.81 16.98
CA GLY A 104 1.25 -0.38 16.97
C GLY A 104 2.24 -0.44 15.80
N LYS A 105 3.15 -1.43 15.85
CA LYS A 105 4.23 -1.56 14.86
C LYS A 105 3.69 -1.81 13.46
N VAL A 106 2.81 -2.80 13.31
CA VAL A 106 2.26 -3.21 12.02
C VAL A 106 1.44 -2.06 11.41
N SER A 107 0.53 -1.46 12.18
CA SER A 107 -0.29 -0.34 11.72
C SER A 107 0.56 0.88 11.35
N GLY A 108 1.54 1.25 12.17
CA GLY A 108 2.43 2.38 11.93
C GLY A 108 3.18 2.25 10.60
N PHE A 109 3.77 1.07 10.33
CA PHE A 109 4.47 0.81 9.05
C PHE A 109 3.51 0.67 7.86
N LEU A 110 2.27 0.21 8.06
CA LEU A 110 1.24 0.24 7.01
C LEU A 110 0.86 1.69 6.64
N HIS A 111 0.78 2.59 7.61
CA HIS A 111 0.60 4.02 7.32
C HIS A 111 1.79 4.63 6.58
N GLN A 112 3.02 4.23 6.90
CA GLN A 112 4.20 4.64 6.14
C GLN A 112 4.12 4.10 4.70
N ALA A 113 3.83 2.81 4.51
CA ALA A 113 3.64 2.21 3.20
C ALA A 113 2.58 2.97 2.39
N ARG A 114 1.46 3.35 3.01
CA ARG A 114 0.42 4.17 2.37
C ARG A 114 0.96 5.49 1.84
N THR A 115 1.78 6.19 2.60
CA THR A 115 2.32 7.50 2.17
C THR A 115 3.32 7.34 1.02
N VAL A 116 4.15 6.30 1.05
CA VAL A 116 5.07 5.95 -0.05
C VAL A 116 4.27 5.53 -1.29
N CYS A 117 3.19 4.74 -1.13
CA CYS A 117 2.29 4.35 -2.21
C CYS A 117 1.70 5.57 -2.92
N ARG A 118 1.24 6.58 -2.18
CA ARG A 118 0.74 7.84 -2.75
C ARG A 118 1.84 8.64 -3.46
N ARG A 119 3.09 8.54 -3.03
CA ARG A 119 4.23 9.11 -3.77
C ARG A 119 4.46 8.34 -5.07
N ALA A 120 4.46 7.00 -5.04
CA ALA A 120 4.57 6.17 -6.23
C ALA A 120 3.47 6.47 -7.26
N GLU A 121 2.22 6.63 -6.82
CA GLU A 121 1.10 7.04 -7.67
C GLU A 121 1.40 8.37 -8.40
N ARG A 122 1.86 9.39 -7.67
CA ARG A 122 2.22 10.68 -8.28
C ARG A 122 3.34 10.55 -9.31
N GLN A 123 4.33 9.67 -9.09
CA GLN A 123 5.39 9.40 -10.06
C GLN A 123 4.84 8.69 -11.29
N CYS A 124 3.97 7.70 -11.14
CA CYS A 124 3.30 7.04 -12.26
C CYS A 124 2.46 8.04 -13.09
N VAL A 125 1.74 8.95 -12.43
CA VAL A 125 0.96 10.01 -13.10
C VAL A 125 1.88 10.99 -13.84
N ARG A 126 3.04 11.35 -13.27
CA ARG A 126 4.01 12.21 -13.97
C ARG A 126 4.56 11.50 -15.20
N LEU A 127 4.97 10.24 -15.06
CA LEU A 127 5.48 9.43 -16.17
C LEU A 127 4.45 9.30 -17.28
N SER A 128 3.16 9.09 -16.97
CA SER A 128 2.09 8.93 -17.96
C SER A 128 1.82 10.18 -18.81
N ARG A 129 2.34 11.35 -18.43
CA ARG A 129 2.25 12.58 -19.22
C ARG A 129 3.34 12.67 -20.29
N GLU A 130 4.41 11.91 -20.15
CA GLU A 130 5.57 11.94 -21.04
C GLU A 130 5.71 10.64 -21.84
N GLU A 131 5.31 9.53 -21.27
CA GLU A 131 5.44 8.20 -21.88
C GLU A 131 4.16 7.38 -21.69
N PRO A 132 3.87 6.42 -22.59
CA PRO A 132 2.75 5.49 -22.42
C PRO A 132 2.88 4.70 -21.10
N VAL A 133 1.86 4.79 -20.26
CA VAL A 133 1.67 3.96 -19.06
C VAL A 133 0.24 3.46 -19.09
N ASP A 134 0.05 2.15 -18.97
CA ASP A 134 -1.30 1.59 -18.94
C ASP A 134 -2.09 2.19 -17.74
N PRO A 135 -3.27 2.78 -17.98
CA PRO A 135 -4.09 3.36 -16.93
C PRO A 135 -4.41 2.41 -15.77
N VAL A 136 -4.48 1.09 -16.03
CA VAL A 136 -4.73 0.10 -14.98
C VAL A 136 -3.61 0.08 -13.94
N ASN A 137 -2.36 0.36 -14.32
CA ASN A 137 -1.23 0.44 -13.41
C ASN A 137 -1.41 1.58 -12.39
N ILE A 138 -1.83 2.75 -12.86
CA ILE A 138 -2.11 3.91 -12.01
C ILE A 138 -3.31 3.62 -11.10
N LYS A 139 -4.37 3.03 -11.65
CA LYS A 139 -5.57 2.62 -10.91
C LYS A 139 -5.24 1.63 -9.79
N PHE A 140 -4.35 0.68 -10.07
CA PHE A 140 -3.88 -0.30 -9.08
C PHE A 140 -3.15 0.39 -7.92
N VAL A 141 -2.19 1.28 -8.19
CA VAL A 141 -1.43 2.00 -7.15
C VAL A 141 -2.36 2.90 -6.33
N ASN A 142 -3.30 3.59 -6.98
CA ASN A 142 -4.30 4.39 -6.29
C ASN A 142 -5.13 3.52 -5.33
N ARG A 143 -5.70 2.42 -5.81
CA ARG A 143 -6.50 1.51 -4.99
C ARG A 143 -5.68 0.85 -3.87
N LEU A 144 -4.40 0.55 -4.14
CA LEU A 144 -3.49 0.00 -3.13
C LEU A 144 -3.30 0.97 -1.95
N SER A 145 -3.26 2.28 -2.19
CA SER A 145 -3.16 3.25 -1.09
C SER A 145 -4.36 3.19 -0.14
N ASP A 146 -5.57 2.95 -0.67
CA ASP A 146 -6.78 2.75 0.13
C ASP A 146 -6.72 1.45 0.93
N VAL A 147 -6.24 0.37 0.29
CA VAL A 147 -6.02 -0.93 0.97
C VAL A 147 -5.06 -0.78 2.15
N LEU A 148 -3.92 -0.12 1.95
CA LEU A 148 -2.92 0.07 3.01
C LEU A 148 -3.48 0.87 4.19
N PHE A 149 -4.35 1.86 3.93
CA PHE A 149 -5.07 2.58 4.98
C PHE A 149 -6.01 1.67 5.76
N VAL A 150 -6.83 0.90 5.05
CA VAL A 150 -7.79 -0.01 5.69
C VAL A 150 -7.08 -1.13 6.46
N LEU A 151 -6.00 -1.69 5.90
CA LEU A 151 -5.19 -2.71 6.57
C LEU A 151 -4.51 -2.15 7.82
N ALA A 152 -4.06 -0.88 7.82
CA ALA A 152 -3.48 -0.25 9.01
C ALA A 152 -4.49 -0.21 10.16
N ARG A 153 -5.72 0.22 9.90
CA ARG A 153 -6.80 0.24 10.87
C ARG A 153 -7.18 -1.16 11.35
N TRP A 154 -7.31 -2.08 10.39
CA TRP A 154 -7.68 -3.46 10.68
C TRP A 154 -6.61 -4.17 11.53
N ALA A 155 -5.33 -3.95 11.22
CA ALA A 155 -4.22 -4.48 12.00
C ALA A 155 -4.21 -3.92 13.43
N ALA A 156 -4.38 -2.59 13.61
CA ALA A 156 -4.47 -1.99 14.93
C ALA A 156 -5.60 -2.64 15.74
N LYS A 157 -6.81 -2.74 15.16
CA LYS A 157 -7.96 -3.34 15.84
C LYS A 157 -7.73 -4.80 16.22
N THR A 158 -7.25 -5.62 15.28
CA THR A 158 -7.08 -7.07 15.51
C THR A 158 -5.93 -7.40 16.45
N GLN A 159 -4.95 -6.51 16.57
CA GLN A 159 -3.82 -6.62 17.50
C GLN A 159 -4.07 -5.93 18.85
N GLY A 160 -5.26 -5.35 19.06
CA GLY A 160 -5.61 -4.67 20.29
C GLY A 160 -4.86 -3.36 20.52
N GLU A 161 -4.36 -2.74 19.44
CA GLU A 161 -3.63 -1.48 19.49
C GLU A 161 -4.57 -0.27 19.33
N PRO A 162 -4.27 0.88 19.94
CA PRO A 162 -5.13 2.05 19.87
C PRO A 162 -5.03 2.73 18.50
N GLU A 163 -6.15 3.27 17.99
CA GLU A 163 -6.14 4.28 16.93
C GLU A 163 -6.09 5.67 17.56
N PHE A 164 -5.19 6.53 17.09
CA PHE A 164 -5.09 7.92 17.53
C PHE A 164 -5.93 8.81 16.59
N LEU A 165 -6.88 9.53 17.16
CA LEU A 165 -7.72 10.45 16.40
C LEU A 165 -7.09 11.84 16.38
N TRP A 166 -7.35 12.60 15.30
CA TRP A 166 -6.94 13.98 15.22
C TRP A 166 -7.80 14.86 16.14
N GLU A 167 -7.16 15.53 17.06
CA GLU A 167 -7.78 16.47 18.01
C GLU A 167 -7.64 17.89 17.49
N ARG A 168 -8.75 18.48 17.06
CA ARG A 168 -8.75 19.83 16.44
C ARG A 168 -8.30 20.93 17.41
N ASP A 169 -8.57 20.78 18.70
CA ASP A 169 -8.30 21.77 19.75
C ASP A 169 -7.57 21.13 20.95
N MET A 170 -6.28 20.79 20.79
CA MET A 170 -5.46 20.28 21.91
C MET A 170 -5.38 21.23 23.11
N LYS A 171 -5.73 22.52 22.95
CA LYS A 171 -5.74 23.52 24.04
C LYS A 171 -6.81 23.26 25.11
N LYS A 172 -7.80 22.40 24.85
CA LYS A 172 -8.85 22.04 25.81
C LYS A 172 -8.51 20.88 26.74
N ALA A 173 -7.42 20.15 26.48
CA ALA A 173 -7.03 18.98 27.27
C ALA A 173 -6.01 19.29 28.39
N ALA A 174 -5.59 20.55 28.54
CA ALA A 174 -4.62 21.00 29.57
C ALA A 174 -5.27 21.88 30.66
N GLY A 175 -6.57 21.68 30.90
CA GLY A 175 -7.34 22.35 31.96
C GLY A 175 -7.97 21.38 32.93
#